data_9c30fd4607e905e92386369764fcd120
#
_entry.id   9c30fd4607e905e92386369764fcd120
#
_cell.length_a   1.000
_cell.length_b   1.000
_cell.length_c   1.000
_cell.angle_alpha   90.00
_cell.angle_beta   90.00
_cell.angle_gamma   90.00
#
_symmetry.space_group_name_H-M   'P 1'
#
loop_
_entity.id
_entity.type
_entity.pdbx_description
1 polymer ?
#
loop_
_entity_poly.entity_id
_entity_poly.type
_entity_poly.pdbx_seq_one_letter_code
_entity_poly.pdbx_strand_id
1 'polypeptide(L)'
;SFEDAIDMILELGKVLRKKNECSLLVNSISTSFKQIMDIGRSKSVLYLIWHKPDYVVGSLTYIDSIIHKLGFVNHCQQERYPILEEVSLESPDYVFLSSEPFPFSRRHKQYFQNKFPNSKIIFVKGEVFSWYGSYMLNALEYVKSHIKPSL
;
A
#
# COMPACT_ATOMS: atom_id res chain seq x y z
N SER A 1 -7.85 8.45 2.95
CA SER A 1 -7.37 7.37 3.85
C SER A 1 -8.21 6.11 3.73
N PHE A 2 -7.81 5.06 4.44
CA PHE A 2 -8.61 3.84 4.60
C PHE A 2 -9.98 4.17 5.22
N GLU A 3 -10.00 5.01 6.25
CA GLU A 3 -11.21 5.44 6.95
C GLU A 3 -12.16 6.18 6.00
N ASP A 4 -11.65 7.11 5.22
CA ASP A 4 -12.46 7.84 4.22
C ASP A 4 -13.09 6.89 3.19
N ALA A 5 -12.37 5.83 2.80
CA ALA A 5 -12.91 4.82 1.90
C ALA A 5 -14.06 4.03 2.55
N ILE A 6 -13.97 3.70 3.83
CA ILE A 6 -15.05 3.08 4.59
C ILE A 6 -16.26 4.00 4.69
N ASP A 7 -16.05 5.26 5.04
CA ASP A 7 -17.12 6.27 5.14
C ASP A 7 -17.81 6.48 3.79
N MET A 8 -17.05 6.56 2.72
CA MET A 8 -17.58 6.65 1.35
C MET A 8 -18.53 5.48 1.03
N ILE A 9 -18.15 4.23 1.37
CA ILE A 9 -19.01 3.07 1.12
C ILE A 9 -20.34 3.20 1.88
N LEU A 10 -20.30 3.65 3.14
CA LEU A 10 -21.49 3.84 3.96
C LEU A 10 -22.41 4.95 3.42
N GLU A 11 -21.82 6.07 2.97
CA GLU A 11 -22.57 7.17 2.38
C GLU A 11 -23.22 6.75 1.04
N LEU A 12 -22.49 6.01 0.19
CA LEU A 12 -23.06 5.43 -1.02
C LEU A 12 -24.25 4.51 -0.70
N GLY A 13 -24.17 3.74 0.37
CA GLY A 13 -25.27 2.89 0.84
C GLY A 13 -26.53 3.68 1.19
N LYS A 14 -26.39 4.89 1.72
CA LYS A 14 -27.53 5.80 1.97
C LYS A 14 -28.15 6.29 0.68
N VAL A 15 -27.33 6.81 -0.23
CA VAL A 15 -27.76 7.36 -1.52
C VAL A 15 -28.46 6.31 -2.39
N LEU A 16 -27.87 5.11 -2.46
CA LEU A 16 -28.36 3.99 -3.27
C LEU A 16 -29.47 3.17 -2.59
N ARG A 17 -29.89 3.52 -1.37
CA ARG A 17 -30.83 2.75 -0.55
C ARG A 17 -30.37 1.29 -0.31
N LYS A 18 -29.06 1.08 -0.17
CA LYS A 18 -28.37 -0.21 0.02
C LYS A 18 -27.58 -0.24 1.34
N LYS A 19 -28.14 0.34 2.40
CA LYS A 19 -27.46 0.48 3.71
C LYS A 19 -26.98 -0.85 4.27
N ASN A 20 -27.81 -1.88 4.21
CA ASN A 20 -27.47 -3.20 4.78
C ASN A 20 -26.31 -3.84 4.01
N GLU A 21 -26.36 -3.82 2.68
CA GLU A 21 -25.33 -4.39 1.82
C GLU A 21 -23.97 -3.67 2.02
N CYS A 22 -23.99 -2.34 2.09
CA CYS A 22 -22.78 -1.55 2.35
C CYS A 22 -22.23 -1.76 3.76
N SER A 23 -23.10 -1.88 4.78
CA SER A 23 -22.66 -2.22 6.14
C SER A 23 -22.02 -3.61 6.22
N LEU A 24 -22.58 -4.61 5.54
CA LEU A 24 -21.98 -5.95 5.46
C LEU A 24 -20.61 -5.91 4.75
N LEU A 25 -20.49 -5.15 3.65
CA LEU A 25 -19.24 -4.97 2.95
C LEU A 25 -18.16 -4.33 3.86
N VAL A 26 -18.51 -3.25 4.54
CA VAL A 26 -17.60 -2.56 5.48
C VAL A 26 -17.15 -3.48 6.61
N ASN A 27 -18.07 -4.25 7.20
CA ASN A 27 -17.75 -5.22 8.24
C ASN A 27 -16.79 -6.30 7.73
N SER A 28 -16.99 -6.79 6.51
CA SER A 28 -16.12 -7.79 5.88
C SER A 28 -14.72 -7.23 5.63
N ILE A 29 -14.61 -6.01 5.09
CA ILE A 29 -13.34 -5.32 4.88
C ILE A 29 -12.62 -5.13 6.21
N SER A 30 -13.29 -4.57 7.21
CA SER A 30 -12.70 -4.29 8.53
C SER A 30 -12.20 -5.57 9.21
N THR A 31 -12.97 -6.66 9.12
CA THR A 31 -12.58 -7.97 9.66
C THR A 31 -11.37 -8.54 8.94
N SER A 32 -11.29 -8.38 7.62
CA SER A 32 -10.16 -8.84 6.82
C SER A 32 -8.88 -8.07 7.20
N PHE A 33 -8.95 -6.75 7.31
CA PHE A 33 -7.79 -5.94 7.68
C PHE A 33 -7.30 -6.19 9.10
N LYS A 34 -8.20 -6.46 10.07
CA LYS A 34 -7.78 -6.86 11.44
C LYS A 34 -6.89 -8.11 11.46
N GLN A 35 -7.00 -9.01 10.48
CA GLN A 35 -6.17 -10.22 10.41
C GLN A 35 -4.77 -9.99 9.85
N ILE A 36 -4.50 -8.82 9.25
CA ILE A 36 -3.24 -8.49 8.58
C ILE A 36 -2.63 -7.18 9.09
N MET A 37 -3.22 -6.56 10.10
CA MET A 37 -2.85 -5.22 10.58
C MET A 37 -1.45 -5.11 11.18
N ASP A 38 -0.80 -6.21 11.50
CA ASP A 38 0.50 -6.19 12.19
C ASP A 38 1.60 -6.97 11.44
N ILE A 39 1.38 -7.18 10.15
CA ILE A 39 2.28 -8.00 9.34
C ILE A 39 3.63 -7.30 9.11
N GLY A 40 3.63 -5.98 9.05
CA GLY A 40 4.82 -5.14 8.85
C GLY A 40 5.73 -5.05 10.06
N ARG A 41 5.21 -5.32 11.27
CA ARG A 41 5.96 -5.29 12.54
C ARG A 41 6.82 -4.03 12.70
N SER A 42 6.26 -2.87 12.36
CA SER A 42 6.93 -1.56 12.36
C SER A 42 8.19 -1.45 11.48
N LYS A 43 8.37 -2.37 10.53
CA LYS A 43 9.42 -2.26 9.53
C LYS A 43 9.16 -1.13 8.56
N SER A 44 10.21 -0.44 8.13
CA SER A 44 10.10 0.66 7.20
C SER A 44 9.95 0.18 5.76
N VAL A 45 9.09 0.84 4.99
CA VAL A 45 8.87 0.54 3.57
C VAL A 45 8.90 1.82 2.74
N LEU A 46 9.66 1.79 1.66
CA LEU A 46 9.62 2.79 0.59
C LEU A 46 8.80 2.21 -0.57
N TYR A 47 7.71 2.87 -0.92
CA TYR A 47 6.79 2.40 -1.95
C TYR A 47 6.95 3.24 -3.23
N LEU A 48 7.39 2.61 -4.33
CA LEU A 48 7.57 3.26 -5.62
C LEU A 48 6.37 3.04 -6.54
N ILE A 49 5.96 4.12 -7.21
CA ILE A 49 4.84 4.14 -8.16
C ILE A 49 5.27 4.49 -9.58
N TRP A 50 6.43 5.12 -9.78
CA TRP A 50 6.91 5.54 -11.09
C TRP A 50 8.43 5.49 -11.18
N HIS A 51 8.95 5.37 -12.40
CA HIS A 51 10.39 5.39 -12.69
C HIS A 51 10.69 6.39 -13.80
N LYS A 52 11.68 7.25 -13.55
CA LYS A 52 12.18 8.35 -14.42
C LYS A 52 11.15 9.46 -14.63
N PRO A 53 11.05 10.37 -13.63
CA PRO A 53 11.74 10.32 -12.33
C PRO A 53 11.14 9.28 -11.38
N ASP A 54 11.91 8.89 -10.34
CA ASP A 54 11.44 7.91 -9.35
C ASP A 54 10.48 8.61 -8.38
N TYR A 55 9.16 8.38 -8.53
CA TYR A 55 8.16 8.86 -7.57
C TYR A 55 7.87 7.82 -6.51
N VAL A 56 7.79 8.29 -5.27
CA VAL A 56 7.47 7.47 -4.09
C VAL A 56 6.16 7.91 -3.45
N VAL A 57 5.58 7.01 -2.70
CA VAL A 57 4.39 7.29 -1.89
C VAL A 57 4.82 7.94 -0.59
N GLY A 58 4.36 9.15 -0.37
CA GLY A 58 4.51 9.87 0.89
C GLY A 58 3.23 9.88 1.72
N SER A 59 3.24 10.67 2.79
CA SER A 59 2.10 10.86 3.67
C SER A 59 0.89 11.49 2.96
N LEU A 60 -0.27 11.47 3.60
CA LEU A 60 -1.53 12.01 3.08
C LEU A 60 -2.00 11.38 1.76
N THR A 61 -1.66 10.10 1.53
CA THR A 61 -2.17 9.31 0.42
C THR A 61 -2.98 8.11 0.93
N TYR A 62 -3.87 7.57 0.07
CA TYR A 62 -4.58 6.33 0.39
C TYR A 62 -3.60 5.16 0.57
N ILE A 63 -2.59 5.05 -0.30
CA ILE A 63 -1.55 4.00 -0.22
C ILE A 63 -0.81 4.07 1.12
N ASP A 64 -0.46 5.26 1.58
CA ASP A 64 0.16 5.48 2.89
C ASP A 64 -0.72 4.91 4.03
N SER A 65 -2.02 5.18 3.98
CA SER A 65 -2.95 4.64 4.98
C SER A 65 -3.01 3.10 4.96
N ILE A 66 -2.89 2.47 3.78
CA ILE A 66 -2.80 1.01 3.67
C ILE A 66 -1.47 0.47 4.22
N ILE A 67 -0.36 1.13 3.93
CA ILE A 67 0.97 0.81 4.50
C ILE A 67 0.87 0.76 6.03
N HIS A 68 0.30 1.79 6.64
CA HIS A 68 0.09 1.85 8.09
C HIS A 68 -0.89 0.78 8.60
N LYS A 69 -1.99 0.51 7.89
CA LYS A 69 -2.93 -0.57 8.24
C LYS A 69 -2.29 -1.95 8.24
N LEU A 70 -1.27 -2.16 7.46
CA LEU A 70 -0.49 -3.40 7.43
C LEU A 70 0.62 -3.46 8.50
N GLY A 71 0.75 -2.42 9.34
CA GLY A 71 1.74 -2.35 10.40
C GLY A 71 3.16 -1.98 9.93
N PHE A 72 3.31 -1.46 8.71
CA PHE A 72 4.57 -0.87 8.26
C PHE A 72 4.68 0.60 8.65
N VAL A 73 5.90 1.11 8.66
CA VAL A 73 6.21 2.53 8.72
C VAL A 73 6.54 3.01 7.31
N ASN A 74 5.82 4.01 6.81
CA ASN A 74 6.19 4.60 5.53
C ASN A 74 7.52 5.35 5.67
N HIS A 75 8.51 4.97 4.87
CA HIS A 75 9.84 5.58 4.91
C HIS A 75 9.82 7.04 4.44
N CYS A 76 8.94 7.38 3.49
CA CYS A 76 8.76 8.74 3.00
C CYS A 76 7.74 9.49 3.84
N GLN A 77 8.19 10.50 4.60
CA GLN A 77 7.35 11.34 5.44
C GLN A 77 6.84 12.61 4.73
N GLN A 78 7.36 12.91 3.53
CA GLN A 78 6.86 14.03 2.73
C GLN A 78 5.46 13.75 2.22
N GLU A 79 4.70 14.81 1.94
CA GLU A 79 3.32 14.67 1.49
C GLU A 79 3.21 14.22 0.03
N ARG A 80 2.13 13.50 -0.26
CA ARG A 80 1.72 13.11 -1.61
C ARG A 80 2.70 12.16 -2.29
N TYR A 81 3.31 12.60 -3.39
CA TYR A 81 4.14 11.77 -4.27
C TYR A 81 5.44 12.52 -4.63
N PRO A 82 6.36 12.69 -3.68
CA PRO A 82 7.63 13.36 -3.95
C PRO A 82 8.53 12.52 -4.86
N ILE A 83 9.54 13.19 -5.41
CA ILE A 83 10.62 12.53 -6.16
C ILE A 83 11.59 11.91 -5.14
N LEU A 84 12.07 10.70 -5.41
CA LEU A 84 12.92 9.94 -4.50
C LEU A 84 14.21 10.68 -4.11
N GLU A 85 14.79 11.48 -5.01
CA GLU A 85 15.99 12.27 -4.75
C GLU A 85 15.79 13.37 -3.68
N GLU A 86 14.54 13.71 -3.39
CA GLU A 86 14.16 14.70 -2.36
C GLU A 86 13.87 14.04 -1.00
N VAL A 87 13.88 12.71 -0.94
CA VAL A 87 13.60 11.92 0.26
C VAL A 87 14.91 11.50 0.93
N SER A 88 14.90 11.31 2.25
CA SER A 88 16.06 10.78 2.99
C SER A 88 16.59 9.49 2.38
N LEU A 89 17.90 9.44 2.17
CA LEU A 89 18.60 8.29 1.56
C LEU A 89 18.94 7.17 2.55
N GLU A 90 18.44 7.20 3.78
CA GLU A 90 18.56 6.05 4.67
C GLU A 90 17.90 4.83 4.03
N SER A 91 18.53 3.67 4.15
CA SER A 91 17.98 2.44 3.55
C SER A 91 16.75 2.00 4.33
N PRO A 92 15.57 1.88 3.70
CA PRO A 92 14.40 1.27 4.33
C PRO A 92 14.61 -0.25 4.51
N ASP A 93 13.83 -0.89 5.38
CA ASP A 93 13.84 -2.36 5.47
C ASP A 93 13.37 -3.00 4.14
N TYR A 94 12.34 -2.41 3.54
CA TYR A 94 11.74 -2.90 2.30
C TYR A 94 11.59 -1.80 1.26
N VAL A 95 11.75 -2.18 -0.02
CA VAL A 95 11.36 -1.36 -1.17
C VAL A 95 10.27 -2.10 -1.94
N PHE A 96 9.07 -1.53 -1.99
CA PHE A 96 7.96 -2.06 -2.74
C PHE A 96 7.92 -1.44 -4.15
N LEU A 97 7.95 -2.30 -5.16
CA LEU A 97 7.84 -1.91 -6.57
C LEU A 97 6.44 -2.26 -7.06
N SER A 98 5.62 -1.26 -7.28
CA SER A 98 4.20 -1.41 -7.66
C SER A 98 4.04 -1.93 -9.10
N SER A 99 3.00 -2.73 -9.35
CA SER A 99 2.64 -3.13 -10.71
C SER A 99 1.99 -2.00 -11.52
N GLU A 100 1.50 -0.96 -10.85
CA GLU A 100 0.83 0.20 -11.45
C GLU A 100 1.12 1.49 -10.66
N PRO A 101 0.97 2.68 -11.27
CA PRO A 101 0.73 2.90 -12.69
C PRO A 101 1.95 2.56 -13.57
N PHE A 102 3.18 2.47 -13.01
CA PHE A 102 4.37 2.07 -13.72
C PHE A 102 4.63 0.57 -13.56
N PRO A 103 4.75 -0.20 -14.67
CA PRO A 103 4.93 -1.65 -14.59
C PRO A 103 6.40 -2.01 -14.27
N PHE A 104 6.76 -1.99 -12.99
CA PHE A 104 8.10 -2.38 -12.56
C PHE A 104 8.43 -3.82 -12.97
N SER A 105 9.67 -4.08 -13.33
CA SER A 105 10.17 -5.36 -13.84
C SER A 105 11.50 -5.77 -13.21
N ARG A 106 12.03 -6.95 -13.55
CA ARG A 106 13.29 -7.47 -12.99
C ARG A 106 14.48 -6.51 -13.16
N ARG A 107 14.57 -5.77 -14.28
CA ARG A 107 15.64 -4.77 -14.51
C ARG A 107 15.55 -3.64 -13.48
N HIS A 108 14.35 -3.22 -13.13
CA HIS A 108 14.14 -2.18 -12.12
C HIS A 108 14.47 -2.70 -10.72
N LYS A 109 14.20 -3.98 -10.42
CA LYS A 109 14.61 -4.61 -9.18
C LYS A 109 16.12 -4.49 -8.98
N GLN A 110 16.92 -4.78 -10.02
CA GLN A 110 18.38 -4.67 -9.94
C GLN A 110 18.83 -3.22 -9.72
N TYR A 111 18.19 -2.27 -10.41
CA TYR A 111 18.47 -0.84 -10.22
C TYR A 111 18.24 -0.40 -8.76
N PHE A 112 17.09 -0.72 -8.18
CA PHE A 112 16.79 -0.35 -6.80
C PHE A 112 17.59 -1.17 -5.78
N GLN A 113 17.97 -2.42 -6.08
CA GLN A 113 18.86 -3.19 -5.22
C GLN A 113 20.25 -2.56 -5.13
N ASN A 114 20.76 -1.99 -6.22
CA ASN A 114 22.03 -1.25 -6.20
C ASN A 114 21.92 0.06 -5.41
N LYS A 115 20.75 0.74 -5.52
CA LYS A 115 20.49 2.00 -4.79
C LYS A 115 20.27 1.78 -3.29
N PHE A 116 19.65 0.66 -2.91
CA PHE A 116 19.34 0.26 -1.55
C PHE A 116 19.87 -1.15 -1.27
N PRO A 117 21.19 -1.33 -1.12
CA PRO A 117 21.81 -2.67 -1.04
C PRO A 117 21.34 -3.50 0.17
N ASN A 118 20.99 -2.83 1.27
CA ASN A 118 20.55 -3.47 2.52
C ASN A 118 19.04 -3.70 2.59
N SER A 119 18.27 -3.18 1.62
CA SER A 119 16.81 -3.30 1.59
C SER A 119 16.38 -4.56 0.83
N LYS A 120 15.27 -5.15 1.25
CA LYS A 120 14.63 -6.23 0.50
C LYS A 120 13.67 -5.65 -0.54
N ILE A 121 13.90 -5.92 -1.83
CA ILE A 121 13.08 -5.42 -2.92
C ILE A 121 11.96 -6.42 -3.23
N ILE A 122 10.71 -5.97 -3.11
CA ILE A 122 9.52 -6.81 -3.28
C ILE A 122 8.62 -6.19 -4.36
N PHE A 123 8.21 -7.00 -5.34
CA PHE A 123 7.14 -6.59 -6.26
C PHE A 123 5.78 -6.72 -5.57
N VAL A 124 4.96 -5.69 -5.70
CA VAL A 124 3.63 -5.68 -5.12
C VAL A 124 2.57 -5.38 -6.18
N LYS A 125 1.39 -5.97 -6.00
CA LYS A 125 0.23 -5.72 -6.83
C LYS A 125 -0.36 -4.36 -6.42
N GLY A 126 -0.19 -3.35 -7.27
CA GLY A 126 -0.56 -1.96 -6.99
C GLY A 126 -2.03 -1.80 -6.63
N GLU A 127 -2.91 -2.51 -7.32
CA GLU A 127 -4.37 -2.44 -7.10
C GLU A 127 -4.75 -2.79 -5.65
N VAL A 128 -4.02 -3.68 -4.98
CA VAL A 128 -4.29 -4.02 -3.57
C VAL A 128 -4.03 -2.85 -2.64
N PHE A 129 -3.11 -1.97 -3.01
CA PHE A 129 -2.73 -0.79 -2.22
C PHE A 129 -3.45 0.49 -2.65
N SER A 130 -3.93 0.57 -3.90
CA SER A 130 -4.46 1.81 -4.49
C SER A 130 -5.97 1.80 -4.75
N TRP A 131 -6.59 0.62 -4.90
CA TRP A 131 -8.01 0.49 -5.20
C TRP A 131 -8.83 0.32 -3.93
N TYR A 132 -9.80 1.20 -3.72
CA TYR A 132 -10.73 1.14 -2.60
C TYR A 132 -12.10 0.60 -3.05
N GLY A 133 -13.04 0.50 -2.10
CA GLY A 133 -14.35 -0.14 -2.34
C GLY A 133 -14.29 -1.66 -2.15
N SER A 134 -15.06 -2.41 -2.92
CA SER A 134 -15.14 -3.88 -2.78
C SER A 134 -13.82 -4.60 -3.05
N TYR A 135 -12.92 -3.98 -3.82
CA TYR A 135 -11.61 -4.56 -4.11
C TYR A 135 -10.74 -4.75 -2.85
N MET A 136 -10.98 -3.96 -1.80
CA MET A 136 -10.28 -4.08 -0.51
C MET A 136 -10.42 -5.48 0.13
N LEU A 137 -11.44 -6.26 -0.24
CA LEU A 137 -11.59 -7.65 0.22
C LEU A 137 -10.46 -8.57 -0.27
N ASN A 138 -9.82 -8.25 -1.39
CA ASN A 138 -8.72 -9.04 -1.93
C ASN A 138 -7.41 -8.89 -1.13
N ALA A 139 -7.31 -7.85 -0.28
CA ALA A 139 -6.09 -7.56 0.46
C ALA A 139 -5.69 -8.71 1.40
N LEU A 140 -6.66 -9.34 2.09
CA LEU A 140 -6.38 -10.41 3.05
C LEU A 140 -5.65 -11.59 2.42
N GLU A 141 -6.19 -12.11 1.32
CA GLU A 141 -5.60 -13.27 0.63
C GLU A 141 -4.25 -12.90 0.02
N TYR A 142 -4.17 -11.77 -0.67
CA TYR A 142 -2.94 -11.32 -1.30
C TYR A 142 -1.82 -11.10 -0.28
N VAL A 143 -2.10 -10.42 0.81
CA VAL A 143 -1.11 -10.14 1.86
C VAL A 143 -0.62 -11.44 2.51
N LYS A 144 -1.52 -12.39 2.81
CA LYS A 144 -1.14 -13.67 3.41
C LYS A 144 -0.32 -14.56 2.46
N SER A 145 -0.63 -14.55 1.18
CA SER A 145 0.00 -15.46 0.20
C SER A 145 1.24 -14.87 -0.47
N HIS A 146 1.36 -13.55 -0.59
CA HIS A 146 2.43 -12.89 -1.35
C HIS A 146 3.31 -11.97 -0.50
N ILE A 147 2.72 -11.12 0.34
CA ILE A 147 3.51 -10.17 1.13
C ILE A 147 4.17 -10.89 2.31
N LYS A 148 3.39 -11.56 3.16
CA LYS A 148 3.89 -12.23 4.35
C LYS A 148 5.03 -13.24 4.08
N PRO A 149 4.96 -14.12 3.07
CA PRO A 149 6.07 -15.01 2.73
C PRO A 149 7.29 -14.27 2.17
N SER A 150 7.10 -13.04 1.69
CA SER A 150 8.15 -12.21 1.11
C SER A 150 8.81 -11.28 2.13
N LEU A 151 8.38 -11.25 3.38
CA LEU A 151 9.02 -10.50 4.47
C LEU A 151 10.07 -11.37 5.19
#